data_a4103f46a2e86567761c2008f4d80234
#
_entry.id   a4103f46a2e86567761c2008f4d80234
#
_cell.length_a   1.000
_cell.length_b   1.000
_cell.length_c   1.000
_cell.angle_alpha   90.00
_cell.angle_beta   90.00
_cell.angle_gamma   90.00
#
_symmetry.space_group_name_H-M   'P 1'
#
loop_
_entity.id
_entity.type
_entity.pdbx_description
1 polymer ?
#
loop_
_entity_poly.entity_id
_entity_poly.type
_entity_poly.pdbx_seq_one_letter_code
_entity_poly.pdbx_strand_id
1 'polypeptide(L)'
;MDDDDFDTPWKEAVTHHFPEFMAFYFPLAHAAIDWSRPHTFLDQELAALSSDAELGKRLLDKLVSVYLHDGGERWVLLHLEVQGWRDRDFAERMFIYNYRVYDRYRRAVASLALLTDGGKRWRPSSFSYRLLGCTMGIEFPVVKLLDLAERLDELQQHENPFALVTLAHLQARQTRGNPHRRRIAKLRLTKLLYQRNWDKRRIINLYRVIDWIMRLPQALELRLTYVALQLERRCAMPYISSMERLCMEQWRKHGLEEGRQEGRQEGRQEGRQEGRQEGRQEGQSALLTELLRQRFGELDAAVCARLQEADLPQLSAWAKNYVGATSLDEVFHDS
;
A
#
# COMPACT_ATOMS: atom_id res chain seq x y z
N MET A 1 -11.68 0.16 1.17
CA MET A 1 -10.92 0.25 -0.09
C MET A 1 -9.60 0.81 0.32
N ASP A 2 -8.66 -0.10 0.61
CA ASP A 2 -7.40 0.22 1.28
C ASP A 2 -6.54 1.13 0.41
N ASP A 3 -6.15 2.26 1.01
CA ASP A 3 -5.37 3.35 0.39
C ASP A 3 -3.87 2.99 0.22
N ASP A 4 -3.46 1.77 0.57
CA ASP A 4 -2.05 1.37 0.67
C ASP A 4 -1.41 0.94 -0.66
N ASP A 5 -2.13 1.02 -1.78
CA ASP A 5 -1.75 0.31 -3.01
C ASP A 5 -1.29 1.23 -4.17
N PHE A 6 -1.26 2.56 -4.00
CA PHE A 6 -0.72 3.47 -5.03
C PHE A 6 0.81 3.56 -5.03
N ASP A 7 1.44 3.01 -4.01
CA ASP A 7 2.85 3.11 -3.72
C ASP A 7 3.72 2.31 -4.71
N THR A 8 3.33 1.08 -4.99
CA THR A 8 4.14 0.11 -5.75
C THR A 8 4.39 0.51 -7.22
N PRO A 9 3.40 0.97 -8.02
CA PRO A 9 3.61 1.28 -9.42
C PRO A 9 4.50 2.49 -9.68
N TRP A 10 4.36 3.52 -8.82
CA TRP A 10 5.25 4.67 -8.89
C TRP A 10 6.69 4.29 -8.55
N LYS A 11 6.90 3.45 -7.51
CA LYS A 11 8.22 2.91 -7.16
C LYS A 11 8.85 2.16 -8.33
N GLU A 12 8.08 1.29 -8.97
CA GLU A 12 8.55 0.54 -10.13
C GLU A 12 8.87 1.48 -11.30
N ALA A 13 7.98 2.44 -11.62
CA ALA A 13 8.23 3.40 -12.69
C ALA A 13 9.50 4.21 -12.45
N VAL A 14 9.69 4.73 -11.24
CA VAL A 14 10.88 5.50 -10.87
C VAL A 14 12.12 4.63 -10.92
N THR A 15 12.07 3.39 -10.41
CA THR A 15 13.22 2.50 -10.41
C THR A 15 13.69 2.15 -11.82
N HIS A 16 12.75 1.94 -12.75
CA HIS A 16 13.08 1.56 -14.13
C HIS A 16 13.44 2.74 -15.04
N HIS A 17 12.99 3.94 -14.70
CA HIS A 17 13.09 5.12 -15.55
C HIS A 17 13.54 6.36 -14.75
N PHE A 18 14.49 6.18 -13.84
CA PHE A 18 14.94 7.26 -12.94
C PHE A 18 15.52 8.47 -13.69
N PRO A 19 16.37 8.32 -14.72
CA PRO A 19 16.84 9.48 -15.50
C PRO A 19 15.70 10.27 -16.13
N GLU A 20 14.73 9.58 -16.74
CA GLU A 20 13.57 10.21 -17.36
C GLU A 20 12.65 10.87 -16.32
N PHE A 21 12.54 10.30 -15.13
CA PHE A 21 11.82 10.89 -14.00
C PHE A 21 12.46 12.23 -13.61
N MET A 22 13.77 12.22 -13.41
CA MET A 22 14.51 13.44 -13.05
C MET A 22 14.44 14.47 -14.16
N ALA A 23 14.59 14.08 -15.43
CA ALA A 23 14.50 15.01 -16.57
C ALA A 23 13.14 15.66 -16.67
N PHE A 24 12.06 14.95 -16.33
CA PHE A 24 10.70 15.44 -16.49
C PHE A 24 10.26 16.35 -15.32
N TYR A 25 10.52 15.94 -14.10
CA TYR A 25 10.03 16.66 -12.92
C TYR A 25 11.06 17.61 -12.31
N PHE A 26 12.35 17.28 -12.40
CA PHE A 26 13.42 18.02 -11.76
C PHE A 26 14.56 18.34 -12.76
N PRO A 27 14.29 19.07 -13.83
CA PRO A 27 15.25 19.28 -14.93
C PRO A 27 16.56 19.94 -14.48
N LEU A 28 16.53 20.82 -13.48
CA LEU A 28 17.75 21.44 -12.94
C LEU A 28 18.62 20.41 -12.20
N ALA A 29 18.02 19.55 -11.40
CA ALA A 29 18.73 18.47 -10.73
C ALA A 29 19.23 17.42 -11.74
N HIS A 30 18.41 17.09 -12.75
CA HIS A 30 18.82 16.20 -13.83
C HIS A 30 20.06 16.70 -14.57
N ALA A 31 20.11 18.00 -14.89
CA ALA A 31 21.24 18.61 -15.58
C ALA A 31 22.55 18.63 -14.77
N ALA A 32 22.47 18.54 -13.45
CA ALA A 32 23.64 18.49 -12.57
C ALA A 32 24.22 17.07 -12.42
N ILE A 33 23.43 16.03 -12.73
CA ILE A 33 23.81 14.61 -12.58
C ILE A 33 24.56 14.13 -13.81
N ASP A 34 25.67 13.45 -13.59
CA ASP A 34 26.45 12.76 -14.64
C ASP A 34 25.83 11.39 -14.94
N TRP A 35 24.96 11.35 -15.92
CA TRP A 35 24.25 10.13 -16.35
C TRP A 35 25.13 9.12 -17.10
N SER A 36 26.39 9.46 -17.42
CA SER A 36 27.36 8.48 -17.94
C SER A 36 27.83 7.49 -16.88
N ARG A 37 27.62 7.84 -15.60
CA ARG A 37 27.94 7.01 -14.44
C ARG A 37 26.69 6.31 -13.90
N PRO A 38 26.82 5.10 -13.33
CA PRO A 38 25.67 4.39 -12.78
C PRO A 38 25.11 5.09 -11.56
N HIS A 39 23.78 5.06 -11.42
CA HIS A 39 23.08 5.42 -10.18
C HIS A 39 22.68 4.13 -9.44
N THR A 40 22.59 4.21 -8.12
CA THR A 40 22.29 3.06 -7.26
C THR A 40 21.16 3.41 -6.29
N PHE A 41 20.13 2.57 -6.27
CA PHE A 41 19.05 2.68 -5.27
C PHE A 41 19.54 2.10 -3.94
N LEU A 42 19.34 2.86 -2.87
CA LEU A 42 19.77 2.57 -1.51
C LEU A 42 18.55 2.21 -0.64
N ASP A 43 17.74 1.26 -1.11
CA ASP A 43 16.48 0.88 -0.45
C ASP A 43 16.72 0.22 0.92
N GLN A 44 17.84 -0.50 1.09
CA GLN A 44 18.22 -1.12 2.36
C GLN A 44 18.64 -0.06 3.40
N GLU A 45 19.41 0.93 2.98
CA GLU A 45 19.83 2.05 3.81
C GLU A 45 18.63 2.88 4.25
N LEU A 46 17.67 3.11 3.35
CA LEU A 46 16.43 3.81 3.66
C LEU A 46 15.56 3.03 4.63
N ALA A 47 15.38 1.73 4.41
CA ALA A 47 14.63 0.85 5.31
C ALA A 47 15.23 0.82 6.72
N ALA A 48 16.57 0.85 6.85
CA ALA A 48 17.26 0.88 8.13
C ALA A 48 17.05 2.18 8.93
N LEU A 49 16.61 3.26 8.29
CA LEU A 49 16.24 4.53 8.92
C LEU A 49 14.78 4.57 9.38
N SER A 50 13.94 3.72 8.79
CA SER A 50 12.49 3.68 8.99
C SER A 50 12.05 2.70 10.08
N SER A 51 12.97 2.16 10.90
CA SER A 51 12.69 1.14 11.93
C SER A 51 11.76 1.60 13.06
N ASP A 52 11.44 2.88 13.17
CA ASP A 52 10.36 3.38 14.01
C ASP A 52 9.00 3.16 13.30
N ALA A 53 8.22 2.23 13.83
CA ALA A 53 7.00 1.66 13.25
C ALA A 53 5.87 2.67 12.89
N GLU A 54 5.94 3.93 13.29
CA GLU A 54 4.95 4.96 13.01
C GLU A 54 5.19 5.74 11.72
N LEU A 55 6.43 5.81 11.25
CA LEU A 55 6.83 6.63 10.09
C LEU A 55 6.90 5.82 8.77
N GLY A 56 6.99 4.49 8.84
CA GLY A 56 7.39 3.65 7.70
C GLY A 56 6.29 3.23 6.71
N LYS A 57 5.00 3.51 6.95
CA LYS A 57 3.90 2.89 6.18
C LYS A 57 3.22 3.77 5.12
N ARG A 58 3.57 5.04 4.99
CA ARG A 58 2.75 5.99 4.20
C ARG A 58 3.44 6.75 3.08
N LEU A 59 4.75 6.60 2.88
CA LEU A 59 5.49 7.40 1.90
C LEU A 59 6.24 6.51 0.90
N LEU A 60 6.12 6.89 -0.36
CA LEU A 60 6.91 6.35 -1.44
C LEU A 60 8.28 7.01 -1.45
N ASP A 61 9.15 6.64 -0.53
CA ASP A 61 10.48 7.21 -0.47
C ASP A 61 11.48 6.34 -1.24
N LYS A 62 12.35 6.99 -1.99
CA LYS A 62 13.49 6.37 -2.65
C LYS A 62 14.74 7.15 -2.29
N LEU A 63 15.78 6.45 -1.89
CA LEU A 63 17.12 7.00 -1.69
C LEU A 63 18.01 6.50 -2.83
N VAL A 64 18.65 7.43 -3.54
CA VAL A 64 19.44 7.09 -4.72
C VAL A 64 20.82 7.77 -4.61
N SER A 65 21.88 7.00 -4.79
CA SER A 65 23.22 7.54 -5.01
C SER A 65 23.43 7.87 -6.48
N VAL A 66 23.89 9.09 -6.73
CA VAL A 66 24.21 9.62 -8.05
C VAL A 66 25.56 10.31 -8.04
N TYR A 67 26.15 10.50 -9.20
CA TYR A 67 27.37 11.30 -9.36
C TYR A 67 27.03 12.62 -10.05
N LEU A 68 27.64 13.71 -9.59
CA LEU A 68 27.53 14.99 -10.27
C LEU A 68 28.69 15.19 -11.25
N HIS A 69 28.53 16.14 -12.17
CA HIS A 69 29.59 16.50 -13.13
C HIS A 69 30.88 17.00 -12.46
N ASP A 70 30.83 17.43 -11.20
CA ASP A 70 32.01 17.75 -10.39
C ASP A 70 32.81 16.49 -9.92
N GLY A 71 32.34 15.31 -10.27
CA GLY A 71 32.91 14.02 -9.90
C GLY A 71 32.51 13.52 -8.52
N GLY A 72 31.79 14.34 -7.73
CA GLY A 72 31.36 14.00 -6.38
C GLY A 72 30.13 13.08 -6.38
N GLU A 73 30.18 12.01 -5.55
CA GLU A 73 28.97 11.22 -5.25
C GLU A 73 28.05 12.03 -4.34
N ARG A 74 26.77 12.04 -4.67
CA ARG A 74 25.69 12.66 -3.87
C ARG A 74 24.54 11.70 -3.72
N TRP A 75 23.76 11.93 -2.69
CA TRP A 75 22.54 11.15 -2.46
C TRP A 75 21.31 12.03 -2.72
N VAL A 76 20.30 11.43 -3.31
CA VAL A 76 19.02 12.07 -3.58
C VAL A 76 17.94 11.28 -2.87
N LEU A 77 17.28 11.89 -1.90
CA LEU A 77 16.11 11.36 -1.23
C LEU A 77 14.86 11.87 -1.96
N LEU A 78 14.18 10.96 -2.61
CA LEU A 78 13.00 11.26 -3.39
C LEU A 78 11.75 10.90 -2.61
N HIS A 79 10.97 11.91 -2.24
CA HIS A 79 9.67 11.74 -1.62
C HIS A 79 8.57 11.85 -2.67
N LEU A 80 7.82 10.77 -2.84
CA LEU A 80 6.64 10.72 -3.69
C LEU A 80 5.39 10.68 -2.80
N GLU A 81 4.75 11.81 -2.59
CA GLU A 81 3.48 11.88 -1.88
C GLU A 81 2.35 11.51 -2.82
N VAL A 82 1.90 10.24 -2.79
CA VAL A 82 0.84 9.70 -3.65
C VAL A 82 -0.55 9.83 -3.03
N GLN A 83 -0.63 10.20 -1.75
CA GLN A 83 -1.90 10.24 -1.00
C GLN A 83 -2.73 11.50 -1.26
N GLY A 84 -4.05 11.31 -1.29
CA GLY A 84 -5.01 12.36 -1.62
C GLY A 84 -5.33 13.35 -0.50
N TRP A 85 -4.63 13.36 0.62
CA TRP A 85 -4.85 14.26 1.75
C TRP A 85 -3.63 15.09 2.09
N ARG A 86 -3.91 16.22 2.72
CA ARG A 86 -2.87 17.13 3.21
C ARG A 86 -2.26 16.57 4.48
N ASP A 87 -1.00 16.25 4.43
CA ASP A 87 -0.23 15.94 5.61
C ASP A 87 0.40 17.23 6.17
N ARG A 88 0.02 17.60 7.38
CA ARG A 88 0.54 18.81 8.03
C ARG A 88 2.01 18.69 8.37
N ASP A 89 2.46 17.47 8.65
CA ASP A 89 3.80 17.19 9.14
C ASP A 89 4.78 16.83 8.01
N PHE A 90 4.32 16.89 6.73
CA PHE A 90 5.11 16.51 5.58
C PHE A 90 6.47 17.21 5.53
N ALA A 91 6.51 18.53 5.66
CA ALA A 91 7.75 19.29 5.58
C ALA A 91 8.70 19.01 6.76
N GLU A 92 8.17 18.77 7.96
CA GLU A 92 8.94 18.34 9.12
C GLU A 92 9.53 16.94 8.91
N ARG A 93 8.75 16.00 8.34
CA ARG A 93 9.28 14.68 7.99
C ARG A 93 10.41 14.75 6.96
N MET A 94 10.27 15.60 5.92
CA MET A 94 11.35 15.85 4.97
C MET A 94 12.64 16.26 5.67
N PHE A 95 12.55 17.15 6.66
CA PHE A 95 13.68 17.56 7.49
C PHE A 95 14.24 16.41 8.30
N ILE A 96 13.38 15.65 8.99
CA ILE A 96 13.79 14.53 9.85
C ILE A 96 14.51 13.45 9.03
N TYR A 97 13.96 13.06 7.88
CA TYR A 97 14.60 12.05 7.02
C TYR A 97 15.94 12.52 6.46
N ASN A 98 16.00 13.75 5.95
CA ASN A 98 17.25 14.33 5.46
C ASN A 98 18.33 14.33 6.56
N TYR A 99 17.96 14.79 7.76
CA TYR A 99 18.85 14.81 8.91
C TYR A 99 19.30 13.39 9.33
N ARG A 100 18.39 12.41 9.37
CA ARG A 100 18.73 11.02 9.74
C ARG A 100 19.70 10.38 8.75
N VAL A 101 19.53 10.60 7.45
CA VAL A 101 20.50 10.14 6.44
C VAL A 101 21.85 10.81 6.65
N TYR A 102 21.88 12.12 6.84
CA TYR A 102 23.12 12.84 7.10
C TYR A 102 23.80 12.38 8.39
N ASP A 103 23.05 12.24 9.46
CA ASP A 103 23.61 11.82 10.75
C ASP A 103 24.24 10.42 10.69
N ARG A 104 23.54 9.48 10.05
CA ARG A 104 23.98 8.09 9.97
C ARG A 104 25.13 7.87 8.99
N TYR A 105 25.07 8.53 7.83
CA TYR A 105 26.00 8.25 6.72
C TYR A 105 26.99 9.38 6.47
N ARG A 106 26.84 10.51 7.16
CA ARG A 106 27.68 11.71 7.00
C ARG A 106 27.80 12.17 5.54
N ARG A 107 26.74 12.03 4.77
CA ARG A 107 26.63 12.45 3.36
C ARG A 107 25.56 13.48 3.19
N ALA A 108 25.85 14.50 2.38
CA ALA A 108 24.86 15.48 2.00
C ALA A 108 23.79 14.84 1.11
N VAL A 109 22.53 15.16 1.39
CA VAL A 109 21.35 14.60 0.72
C VAL A 109 20.51 15.74 0.16
N ALA A 110 20.17 15.66 -1.11
CA ALA A 110 19.15 16.52 -1.72
C ALA A 110 17.78 15.85 -1.54
N SER A 111 16.84 16.56 -0.91
CA SER A 111 15.45 16.11 -0.80
C SER A 111 14.60 16.72 -1.91
N LEU A 112 13.84 15.89 -2.64
CA LEU A 112 12.96 16.30 -3.72
C LEU A 112 11.56 15.77 -3.46
N ALA A 113 10.53 16.55 -3.74
CA ALA A 113 9.14 16.14 -3.47
C ALA A 113 8.26 16.22 -4.73
N LEU A 114 7.53 15.15 -5.02
CA LEU A 114 6.49 15.09 -6.03
C LEU A 114 5.14 14.91 -5.36
N LEU A 115 4.25 15.89 -5.47
CA LEU A 115 2.93 15.91 -4.86
C LEU A 115 1.86 15.48 -5.87
N THR A 116 1.09 14.46 -5.52
CA THR A 116 0.01 13.92 -6.36
C THR A 116 -1.38 14.28 -5.85
N ASP A 117 -1.47 14.94 -4.68
CA ASP A 117 -2.73 15.35 -4.06
C ASP A 117 -3.50 16.39 -4.89
N GLY A 118 -4.76 16.57 -4.56
CA GLY A 118 -5.65 17.49 -5.26
C GLY A 118 -5.81 18.87 -4.66
N GLY A 119 -5.10 19.18 -3.61
CA GLY A 119 -5.20 20.48 -2.98
C GLY A 119 -4.39 21.55 -3.73
N LYS A 120 -5.04 22.47 -4.43
CA LYS A 120 -4.33 23.51 -5.21
C LYS A 120 -3.35 24.36 -4.39
N ARG A 121 -3.63 24.59 -3.11
CA ARG A 121 -2.86 25.50 -2.25
C ARG A 121 -1.79 24.81 -1.39
N TRP A 122 -1.86 23.50 -1.25
CA TRP A 122 -0.92 22.78 -0.41
C TRP A 122 0.38 22.50 -1.17
N ARG A 123 1.44 23.20 -0.77
CA ARG A 123 2.77 23.16 -1.41
C ARG A 123 3.87 23.32 -0.36
N PRO A 124 4.04 22.32 0.50
CA PRO A 124 5.09 22.38 1.50
C PRO A 124 6.46 22.28 0.82
N SER A 125 7.26 23.32 0.90
CA SER A 125 8.61 23.38 0.29
C SER A 125 9.69 23.67 1.31
N SER A 126 9.34 23.91 2.58
CA SER A 126 10.30 24.19 3.63
C SER A 126 9.75 23.83 5.01
N PHE A 127 10.65 23.52 5.92
CA PHE A 127 10.41 23.41 7.35
C PHE A 127 11.51 24.17 8.09
N SER A 128 11.16 24.93 9.11
CA SER A 128 12.14 25.56 9.97
C SER A 128 11.57 25.86 11.34
N TYR A 129 12.42 25.86 12.34
CA TYR A 129 12.12 26.37 13.68
C TYR A 129 13.27 27.24 14.20
N ARG A 130 12.92 28.16 15.09
CA ARG A 130 13.89 29.03 15.73
C ARG A 130 13.68 29.03 17.24
N LEU A 131 14.78 28.81 17.97
CA LEU A 131 14.78 28.81 19.42
C LEU A 131 16.07 29.42 19.95
N LEU A 132 15.99 30.36 20.85
CA LEU A 132 17.15 31.01 21.50
C LEU A 132 18.26 31.48 20.54
N GLY A 133 17.87 32.01 19.36
CA GLY A 133 18.81 32.45 18.36
C GLY A 133 19.32 31.38 17.40
N CYS A 134 19.12 30.10 17.72
CA CYS A 134 19.43 28.97 16.83
C CYS A 134 18.31 28.81 15.82
N THR A 135 18.67 28.67 14.52
CA THR A 135 17.72 28.36 13.45
C THR A 135 18.10 27.04 12.80
N MET A 136 17.15 26.14 12.70
CA MET A 136 17.27 24.84 12.01
C MET A 136 16.18 24.75 10.95
N GLY A 137 16.47 24.13 9.81
CA GLY A 137 15.45 23.95 8.78
C GLY A 137 15.97 23.29 7.51
N ILE A 138 15.06 23.10 6.58
CA ILE A 138 15.30 22.61 5.23
C ILE A 138 14.42 23.34 4.22
N GLU A 139 14.95 23.60 3.05
CA GLU A 139 14.21 23.99 1.85
C GLU A 139 14.44 22.94 0.78
N PHE A 140 13.40 22.58 0.02
CA PHE A 140 13.48 21.52 -0.98
C PHE A 140 12.58 21.81 -2.19
N PRO A 141 13.00 21.39 -3.40
CA PRO A 141 12.19 21.49 -4.61
C PRO A 141 10.93 20.65 -4.52
N VAL A 142 9.81 21.24 -4.95
CA VAL A 142 8.50 20.59 -4.96
C VAL A 142 7.89 20.69 -6.35
N VAL A 143 7.45 19.58 -6.90
CA VAL A 143 6.65 19.53 -8.12
C VAL A 143 5.28 18.99 -7.78
N LYS A 144 4.24 19.58 -8.37
CA LYS A 144 2.85 19.16 -8.16
C LYS A 144 2.22 18.71 -9.46
N LEU A 145 1.75 17.46 -9.52
CA LEU A 145 1.13 16.92 -10.74
C LEU A 145 -0.06 17.74 -11.21
N LEU A 146 -0.81 18.32 -10.27
CA LEU A 146 -1.98 19.14 -10.60
C LEU A 146 -1.65 20.38 -11.45
N ASP A 147 -0.42 20.89 -11.38
CA ASP A 147 0.00 22.04 -12.19
C ASP A 147 0.10 21.71 -13.68
N LEU A 148 0.27 20.43 -13.99
CA LEU A 148 0.31 19.92 -15.35
C LEU A 148 -1.09 19.65 -15.92
N ALA A 149 -2.16 19.82 -15.11
CA ALA A 149 -3.53 19.53 -15.54
C ALA A 149 -4.05 20.46 -16.66
N GLU A 150 -3.46 21.64 -16.81
CA GLU A 150 -3.81 22.60 -17.88
C GLU A 150 -3.03 22.31 -19.18
N ARG A 151 -2.04 21.41 -19.15
CA ARG A 151 -1.13 21.10 -20.26
C ARG A 151 -1.34 19.67 -20.79
N LEU A 152 -2.56 19.16 -20.78
CA LEU A 152 -2.87 17.76 -21.15
C LEU A 152 -2.45 17.43 -22.58
N ASP A 153 -2.63 18.35 -23.53
CA ASP A 153 -2.28 18.12 -24.94
C ASP A 153 -0.75 18.07 -25.14
N GLU A 154 0.00 18.90 -24.42
CA GLU A 154 1.47 18.84 -24.40
C GLU A 154 1.96 17.51 -23.81
N LEU A 155 1.35 17.07 -22.71
CA LEU A 155 1.69 15.77 -22.09
C LEU A 155 1.43 14.60 -23.05
N GLN A 156 0.37 14.66 -23.86
CA GLN A 156 0.08 13.62 -24.84
C GLN A 156 1.15 13.51 -25.93
N GLN A 157 1.76 14.65 -26.31
CA GLN A 157 2.76 14.70 -27.36
C GLN A 157 4.21 14.53 -26.82
N HIS A 158 4.40 14.69 -25.52
CA HIS A 158 5.71 14.66 -24.89
C HIS A 158 6.32 13.25 -24.93
N GLU A 159 7.58 13.12 -25.33
CA GLU A 159 8.26 11.84 -25.51
C GLU A 159 8.65 11.14 -24.20
N ASN A 160 8.77 11.91 -23.11
CA ASN A 160 9.14 11.35 -21.82
C ASN A 160 8.02 10.44 -21.26
N PRO A 161 8.35 9.22 -20.77
CA PRO A 161 7.38 8.28 -20.26
C PRO A 161 6.56 8.81 -19.09
N PHE A 162 7.12 9.68 -18.26
CA PHE A 162 6.42 10.28 -17.14
C PHE A 162 5.33 11.27 -17.53
N ALA A 163 5.34 11.77 -18.76
CA ALA A 163 4.20 12.50 -19.29
C ALA A 163 2.94 11.63 -19.36
N LEU A 164 3.06 10.37 -19.82
CA LEU A 164 1.93 9.43 -19.85
C LEU A 164 1.51 8.97 -18.45
N VAL A 165 2.46 8.77 -17.55
CA VAL A 165 2.18 8.45 -16.13
C VAL A 165 1.43 9.60 -15.47
N THR A 166 1.86 10.84 -15.71
CA THR A 166 1.16 12.06 -15.25
C THR A 166 -0.26 12.14 -15.80
N LEU A 167 -0.42 11.92 -17.10
CA LEU A 167 -1.74 11.87 -17.75
C LEU A 167 -2.65 10.82 -17.11
N ALA A 168 -2.13 9.61 -16.88
CA ALA A 168 -2.87 8.54 -16.23
C ALA A 168 -3.36 8.96 -14.86
N HIS A 169 -2.49 9.57 -14.05
CA HIS A 169 -2.83 10.05 -12.72
C HIS A 169 -3.92 11.15 -12.77
N LEU A 170 -3.74 12.18 -13.61
CA LEU A 170 -4.69 13.27 -13.76
C LEU A 170 -6.06 12.78 -14.27
N GLN A 171 -6.06 11.86 -15.24
CA GLN A 171 -7.31 11.29 -15.78
C GLN A 171 -7.99 10.33 -14.80
N ALA A 172 -7.23 9.53 -14.03
CA ALA A 172 -7.79 8.69 -12.99
C ALA A 172 -8.54 9.55 -11.96
N ARG A 173 -7.99 10.71 -11.62
CA ARG A 173 -8.62 11.68 -10.74
C ARG A 173 -9.86 12.32 -11.35
N GLN A 174 -9.80 12.81 -12.61
CA GLN A 174 -10.92 13.41 -13.30
C GLN A 174 -12.09 12.46 -13.52
N THR A 175 -11.79 11.16 -13.59
CA THR A 175 -12.79 10.09 -13.80
C THR A 175 -13.21 9.39 -12.52
N ARG A 176 -12.88 9.95 -11.34
CA ARG A 176 -13.26 9.40 -10.04
C ARG A 176 -14.78 9.26 -9.98
N GLY A 177 -15.29 8.08 -9.59
CA GLY A 177 -16.72 7.77 -9.55
C GLY A 177 -17.37 7.46 -10.92
N ASN A 178 -16.63 7.53 -12.05
CA ASN A 178 -17.17 7.18 -13.36
C ASN A 178 -16.26 6.14 -14.07
N PRO A 179 -16.46 4.84 -13.84
CA PRO A 179 -15.64 3.79 -14.41
C PRO A 179 -15.73 3.69 -15.95
N HIS A 180 -16.84 4.09 -16.55
CA HIS A 180 -16.96 4.11 -18.02
C HIS A 180 -16.07 5.19 -18.65
N ARG A 181 -16.06 6.41 -18.10
CA ARG A 181 -15.13 7.47 -18.56
C ARG A 181 -13.69 7.06 -18.32
N ARG A 182 -13.39 6.44 -17.17
CA ARG A 182 -12.05 5.92 -16.87
C ARG A 182 -11.61 4.89 -17.89
N ARG A 183 -12.46 3.95 -18.30
CA ARG A 183 -12.16 2.97 -19.35
C ARG A 183 -11.79 3.63 -20.68
N ILE A 184 -12.55 4.66 -21.10
CA ILE A 184 -12.24 5.39 -22.34
C ILE A 184 -10.89 6.09 -22.24
N ALA A 185 -10.61 6.74 -21.11
CA ALA A 185 -9.34 7.41 -20.85
C ALA A 185 -8.17 6.42 -20.85
N LYS A 186 -8.30 5.28 -20.16
CA LYS A 186 -7.30 4.21 -20.12
C LYS A 186 -7.03 3.64 -21.51
N LEU A 187 -8.07 3.41 -22.32
CA LEU A 187 -7.90 2.97 -23.70
C LEU A 187 -7.13 3.97 -24.57
N ARG A 188 -7.37 5.27 -24.39
CA ARG A 188 -6.62 6.32 -25.12
C ARG A 188 -5.13 6.29 -24.73
N LEU A 189 -4.82 6.19 -23.44
CA LEU A 189 -3.45 6.09 -22.96
C LEU A 189 -2.75 4.82 -23.44
N THR A 190 -3.46 3.70 -23.45
CA THR A 190 -2.95 2.44 -24.01
C THR A 190 -2.59 2.60 -25.49
N LYS A 191 -3.45 3.25 -26.28
CA LYS A 191 -3.15 3.57 -27.69
C LYS A 191 -1.89 4.43 -27.84
N LEU A 192 -1.76 5.48 -27.00
CA LEU A 192 -0.58 6.34 -27.03
C LEU A 192 0.69 5.58 -26.71
N LEU A 193 0.67 4.63 -25.79
CA LEU A 193 1.81 3.75 -25.51
C LEU A 193 2.28 2.99 -26.76
N TYR A 194 1.32 2.43 -27.54
CA TYR A 194 1.65 1.69 -28.77
C TYR A 194 2.09 2.57 -29.92
N GLN A 195 1.68 3.81 -29.94
CA GLN A 195 2.09 4.78 -30.96
C GLN A 195 3.52 5.30 -30.74
N ARG A 196 4.07 5.10 -29.54
CA ARG A 196 5.45 5.44 -29.22
C ARG A 196 6.39 4.37 -29.77
N ASN A 197 7.47 4.79 -30.38
CA ASN A 197 8.52 3.88 -30.87
C ASN A 197 9.44 3.44 -29.72
N TRP A 198 8.82 2.92 -28.65
CA TRP A 198 9.54 2.42 -27.48
C TRP A 198 9.73 0.91 -27.55
N ASP A 199 10.77 0.42 -26.86
CA ASP A 199 10.99 -1.01 -26.74
C ASP A 199 9.87 -1.71 -25.95
N LYS A 200 9.72 -3.01 -26.21
CA LYS A 200 8.66 -3.83 -25.60
C LYS A 200 8.67 -3.79 -24.08
N ARG A 201 9.85 -3.84 -23.45
CA ARG A 201 9.97 -3.87 -21.99
C ARG A 201 9.48 -2.56 -21.38
N ARG A 202 9.83 -1.43 -22.00
CA ARG A 202 9.37 -0.10 -21.59
C ARG A 202 7.86 0.02 -21.69
N ILE A 203 7.26 -0.41 -22.81
CA ILE A 203 5.80 -0.37 -22.97
C ILE A 203 5.10 -1.21 -21.89
N ILE A 204 5.58 -2.42 -21.61
CA ILE A 204 5.01 -3.31 -20.60
C ILE A 204 5.09 -2.68 -19.21
N ASN A 205 6.23 -2.12 -18.82
CA ASN A 205 6.41 -1.51 -17.52
C ASN A 205 5.49 -0.30 -17.34
N LEU A 206 5.40 0.57 -18.34
CA LEU A 206 4.52 1.73 -18.29
C LEU A 206 3.03 1.37 -18.33
N TYR A 207 2.67 0.32 -19.09
CA TYR A 207 1.30 -0.18 -19.08
C TYR A 207 0.91 -0.68 -17.69
N ARG A 208 1.77 -1.40 -16.99
CA ARG A 208 1.51 -1.85 -15.62
C ARG A 208 1.22 -0.67 -14.69
N VAL A 209 2.01 0.40 -14.79
CA VAL A 209 1.82 1.61 -14.00
C VAL A 209 0.48 2.27 -14.32
N ILE A 210 0.14 2.42 -15.61
CA ILE A 210 -1.14 3.00 -16.05
C ILE A 210 -2.32 2.14 -15.62
N ASP A 211 -2.18 0.81 -15.78
CA ASP A 211 -3.20 -0.17 -15.38
C ASP A 211 -3.54 -0.04 -13.90
N TRP A 212 -2.52 0.03 -13.08
CA TRP A 212 -2.64 0.20 -11.65
C TRP A 212 -3.27 1.53 -11.24
N ILE A 213 -2.77 2.65 -11.78
CA ILE A 213 -3.30 3.99 -11.49
C ILE A 213 -4.78 4.11 -11.92
N MET A 214 -5.16 3.46 -13.03
CA MET A 214 -6.49 3.54 -13.63
C MET A 214 -7.28 2.25 -13.49
N ARG A 215 -7.31 1.65 -12.30
CA ARG A 215 -8.08 0.42 -12.02
C ARG A 215 -9.53 0.56 -12.44
N LEU A 216 -10.07 -0.50 -13.03
CA LEU A 216 -11.45 -0.61 -13.48
C LEU A 216 -12.12 -1.82 -12.79
N PRO A 217 -13.46 -1.81 -12.65
CA PRO A 217 -14.18 -3.02 -12.32
C PRO A 217 -13.94 -4.13 -13.35
N GLN A 218 -13.86 -5.36 -12.91
CA GLN A 218 -13.46 -6.55 -13.70
C GLN A 218 -14.19 -6.64 -15.05
N ALA A 219 -15.51 -6.40 -15.09
CA ALA A 219 -16.30 -6.45 -16.32
C ALA A 219 -15.86 -5.41 -17.36
N LEU A 220 -15.37 -4.25 -16.93
CA LEU A 220 -14.87 -3.20 -17.83
C LEU A 220 -13.42 -3.45 -18.24
N GLU A 221 -12.63 -4.10 -17.38
CA GLU A 221 -11.27 -4.53 -17.69
C GLU A 221 -11.26 -5.56 -18.80
N LEU A 222 -12.14 -6.59 -18.72
CA LEU A 222 -12.33 -7.58 -19.79
C LEU A 222 -12.68 -6.93 -21.13
N ARG A 223 -13.58 -5.94 -21.12
CA ARG A 223 -13.95 -5.20 -22.33
C ARG A 223 -12.79 -4.38 -22.88
N LEU A 224 -11.97 -3.78 -22.01
CA LEU A 224 -10.79 -3.04 -22.42
C LEU A 224 -9.77 -3.97 -23.09
N THR A 225 -9.48 -5.11 -22.46
CA THR A 225 -8.56 -6.13 -22.97
C THR A 225 -9.00 -6.62 -24.35
N TYR A 226 -10.28 -6.92 -24.53
CA TYR A 226 -10.81 -7.34 -25.83
C TYR A 226 -10.61 -6.26 -26.93
N VAL A 227 -10.86 -4.98 -26.61
CA VAL A 227 -10.65 -3.89 -27.56
C VAL A 227 -9.16 -3.67 -27.84
N ALA A 228 -8.30 -3.78 -26.84
CA ALA A 228 -6.85 -3.70 -27.02
C ALA A 228 -6.35 -4.81 -27.93
N LEU A 229 -6.83 -6.05 -27.77
CA LEU A 229 -6.56 -7.20 -28.62
C LEU A 229 -6.94 -6.97 -30.09
N GLN A 230 -8.10 -6.35 -30.33
CA GLN A 230 -8.55 -6.01 -31.69
C GLN A 230 -7.67 -4.94 -32.36
N LEU A 231 -7.20 -3.98 -31.58
CA LEU A 231 -6.31 -2.91 -32.07
C LEU A 231 -4.96 -3.47 -32.49
N GLU A 232 -4.41 -4.43 -31.75
CA GLU A 232 -3.12 -5.06 -32.05
C GLU A 232 -3.16 -5.93 -33.28
N ARG A 233 -4.22 -6.70 -33.48
CA ARG A 233 -4.42 -7.47 -34.72
C ARG A 233 -4.38 -6.56 -35.96
N ARG A 234 -4.84 -5.31 -35.83
CA ARG A 234 -4.80 -4.31 -36.91
C ARG A 234 -3.43 -3.66 -37.09
N CYS A 235 -2.63 -3.58 -36.04
CA CYS A 235 -1.34 -2.91 -36.06
C CYS A 235 -0.16 -3.89 -36.35
N ALA A 236 -0.45 -5.19 -36.61
CA ALA A 236 0.55 -6.24 -36.87
C ALA A 236 1.68 -6.33 -35.81
N MET A 237 1.39 -6.00 -34.58
CA MET A 237 2.37 -6.03 -33.49
C MET A 237 2.16 -7.24 -32.57
N PRO A 238 3.17 -8.12 -32.39
CA PRO A 238 3.02 -9.37 -31.62
C PRO A 238 3.12 -9.15 -30.09
N TYR A 239 2.51 -8.10 -29.54
CA TYR A 239 2.68 -7.72 -28.14
C TYR A 239 1.67 -8.34 -27.17
N ILE A 240 0.53 -8.82 -27.65
CA ILE A 240 -0.59 -9.31 -26.82
C ILE A 240 -0.28 -10.56 -26.03
N SER A 241 0.43 -11.52 -26.60
CA SER A 241 0.76 -12.75 -25.86
C SER A 241 1.54 -12.48 -24.57
N SER A 242 2.19 -11.31 -24.49
CA SER A 242 2.85 -10.81 -23.28
C SER A 242 1.91 -10.06 -22.37
N MET A 243 0.98 -9.26 -22.91
CA MET A 243 -0.05 -8.57 -22.14
C MET A 243 -1.12 -9.53 -21.59
N GLU A 244 -1.57 -10.51 -22.39
CA GLU A 244 -2.44 -11.59 -21.90
C GLU A 244 -1.80 -12.37 -20.76
N ARG A 245 -0.53 -12.75 -20.89
CA ARG A 245 0.22 -13.41 -19.83
C ARG A 245 0.36 -12.53 -18.59
N LEU A 246 0.59 -11.24 -18.76
CA LEU A 246 0.69 -10.27 -17.68
C LEU A 246 -0.64 -10.07 -16.97
N CYS A 247 -1.74 -9.90 -17.72
CA CYS A 247 -3.08 -9.82 -17.16
C CYS A 247 -3.47 -11.13 -16.45
N MET A 248 -3.19 -12.30 -17.04
CA MET A 248 -3.42 -13.59 -16.40
C MET A 248 -2.57 -13.81 -15.15
N GLU A 249 -1.30 -13.39 -15.15
CA GLU A 249 -0.44 -13.46 -13.96
C GLU A 249 -0.91 -12.53 -12.86
N GLN A 250 -1.32 -11.31 -13.20
CA GLN A 250 -1.89 -10.37 -12.22
C GLN A 250 -3.22 -10.87 -11.67
N TRP A 251 -4.09 -11.44 -12.51
CA TRP A 251 -5.35 -12.03 -12.07
C TRP A 251 -5.14 -13.25 -11.17
N ARG A 252 -4.14 -14.09 -11.52
CA ARG A 252 -3.77 -15.22 -10.67
C ARG A 252 -3.20 -14.76 -9.34
N LYS A 253 -2.35 -13.73 -9.32
CA LYS A 253 -1.82 -13.14 -8.07
C LYS A 253 -2.92 -12.49 -7.25
N HIS A 254 -3.80 -11.71 -7.89
CA HIS A 254 -4.90 -11.03 -7.19
C HIS A 254 -5.91 -12.04 -6.63
N GLY A 255 -6.30 -13.05 -7.41
CA GLY A 255 -7.16 -14.13 -6.93
C GLY A 255 -6.53 -14.96 -5.80
N LEU A 256 -5.20 -15.14 -5.82
CA LEU A 256 -4.48 -15.83 -4.74
C LEU A 256 -4.39 -14.96 -3.48
N GLU A 257 -4.24 -13.64 -3.61
CA GLU A 257 -4.21 -12.70 -2.50
C GLU A 257 -5.59 -12.48 -1.91
N GLU A 258 -6.64 -12.35 -2.73
CA GLU A 258 -8.03 -12.27 -2.27
C GLU A 258 -8.41 -13.56 -1.52
N GLY A 259 -8.18 -14.73 -2.10
CA GLY A 259 -8.44 -16.02 -1.44
C GLY A 259 -7.65 -16.23 -0.15
N ARG A 260 -6.42 -15.66 -0.09
CA ARG A 260 -5.61 -15.70 1.15
C ARG A 260 -6.09 -14.72 2.22
N GLN A 261 -6.64 -13.58 1.82
CA GLN A 261 -7.24 -12.61 2.75
C GLN A 261 -8.59 -13.09 3.26
N GLU A 262 -9.43 -13.64 2.39
CA GLU A 262 -10.71 -14.25 2.76
C GLU A 262 -10.49 -15.43 3.72
N GLY A 263 -9.62 -16.38 3.39
CA GLY A 263 -9.28 -17.51 4.27
C GLY A 263 -8.66 -17.08 5.61
N ARG A 264 -7.91 -15.97 5.65
CA ARG A 264 -7.41 -15.41 6.92
C ARG A 264 -8.51 -14.74 7.74
N GLN A 265 -9.49 -14.11 7.10
CA GLN A 265 -10.61 -13.49 7.81
C GLN A 265 -11.58 -14.55 8.33
N GLU A 266 -11.90 -15.56 7.52
CA GLU A 266 -12.73 -16.69 7.91
C GLU A 266 -12.09 -17.46 9.07
N GLY A 267 -10.84 -17.89 8.96
CA GLY A 267 -10.13 -18.59 10.04
C GLY A 267 -9.96 -17.76 11.33
N ARG A 268 -9.88 -16.41 11.21
CA ARG A 268 -9.90 -15.54 12.39
C ARG A 268 -11.28 -15.43 13.03
N GLN A 269 -12.34 -15.47 12.23
CA GLN A 269 -13.72 -15.42 12.76
C GLN A 269 -14.09 -16.77 13.40
N GLU A 270 -13.76 -17.86 12.75
CA GLU A 270 -13.97 -19.21 13.28
C GLU A 270 -13.20 -19.44 14.58
N GLY A 271 -11.90 -19.20 14.60
CA GLY A 271 -11.09 -19.33 15.82
C GLY A 271 -11.51 -18.40 16.97
N ARG A 272 -12.10 -17.22 16.65
CA ARG A 272 -12.69 -16.35 17.66
C ARG A 272 -14.01 -16.88 18.21
N GLN A 273 -14.82 -17.54 17.38
CA GLN A 273 -16.09 -18.14 17.83
C GLN A 273 -15.82 -19.41 18.65
N GLU A 274 -14.93 -20.25 18.18
CA GLU A 274 -14.51 -21.46 18.91
C GLU A 274 -13.89 -21.11 20.27
N GLY A 275 -12.90 -20.22 20.31
CA GLY A 275 -12.28 -19.81 21.57
C GLY A 275 -13.24 -19.09 22.55
N ARG A 276 -14.31 -18.44 22.02
CA ARG A 276 -15.37 -17.89 22.88
C ARG A 276 -16.28 -18.97 23.45
N GLN A 277 -16.59 -20.03 22.68
CA GLN A 277 -17.41 -21.14 23.15
C GLN A 277 -16.63 -21.97 24.17
N GLU A 278 -15.39 -22.31 23.88
CA GLU A 278 -14.51 -23.05 24.80
C GLU A 278 -14.30 -22.29 26.12
N GLY A 279 -13.91 -21.01 26.05
CA GLY A 279 -13.70 -20.19 27.25
C GLY A 279 -14.99 -19.99 28.07
N ARG A 280 -16.18 -20.02 27.43
CA ARG A 280 -17.46 -19.96 28.14
C ARG A 280 -17.78 -21.30 28.82
N GLN A 281 -17.50 -22.43 28.19
CA GLN A 281 -17.67 -23.77 28.74
C GLN A 281 -16.71 -23.98 29.91
N GLU A 282 -15.44 -23.71 29.76
CA GLU A 282 -14.44 -23.80 30.83
C GLU A 282 -14.80 -22.90 32.03
N GLY A 283 -15.20 -21.65 31.77
CA GLY A 283 -15.61 -20.71 32.82
C GLY A 283 -16.85 -21.20 33.61
N GLN A 284 -17.85 -21.75 32.92
CA GLN A 284 -19.04 -22.31 33.59
C GLN A 284 -18.74 -23.58 34.38
N SER A 285 -17.91 -24.45 33.82
CA SER A 285 -17.46 -25.68 34.51
C SER A 285 -16.67 -25.36 35.78
N ALA A 286 -15.73 -24.43 35.68
CA ALA A 286 -14.92 -23.98 36.84
C ALA A 286 -15.78 -23.34 37.94
N LEU A 287 -16.70 -22.42 37.53
CA LEU A 287 -17.61 -21.78 38.49
C LEU A 287 -18.51 -22.80 39.19
N LEU A 288 -19.13 -23.72 38.42
CA LEU A 288 -20.00 -24.74 38.99
C LEU A 288 -19.23 -25.68 39.92
N THR A 289 -18.01 -26.06 39.58
CA THR A 289 -17.11 -26.84 40.42
C THR A 289 -16.86 -26.17 41.77
N GLU A 290 -16.56 -24.86 41.73
CA GLU A 290 -16.31 -24.09 42.95
C GLU A 290 -17.56 -24.00 43.84
N LEU A 291 -18.73 -23.73 43.24
CA LEU A 291 -20.02 -23.69 43.97
C LEU A 291 -20.37 -25.03 44.60
N LEU A 292 -20.15 -26.12 43.89
CA LEU A 292 -20.40 -27.49 44.41
C LEU A 292 -19.45 -27.80 45.58
N ARG A 293 -18.17 -27.47 45.49
CA ARG A 293 -17.21 -27.65 46.59
C ARG A 293 -17.61 -26.85 47.83
N GLN A 294 -18.04 -25.62 47.64
CA GLN A 294 -18.42 -24.75 48.74
C GLN A 294 -19.63 -25.27 49.49
N ARG A 295 -20.59 -25.93 48.79
CA ARG A 295 -21.84 -26.38 49.39
C ARG A 295 -21.81 -27.84 49.90
N PHE A 296 -21.14 -28.71 49.16
CA PHE A 296 -21.15 -30.15 49.43
C PHE A 296 -19.80 -30.71 49.89
N GLY A 297 -18.76 -29.89 49.99
CA GLY A 297 -17.42 -30.30 50.38
C GLY A 297 -16.56 -30.78 49.21
N GLU A 298 -15.54 -31.58 49.49
CA GLU A 298 -14.63 -32.09 48.46
C GLU A 298 -15.39 -32.99 47.45
N LEU A 299 -15.17 -32.75 46.16
CA LEU A 299 -15.74 -33.51 45.06
C LEU A 299 -14.79 -34.60 44.67
N ASP A 300 -15.33 -35.79 44.40
CA ASP A 300 -14.53 -36.90 43.91
C ASP A 300 -14.04 -36.68 42.46
N ALA A 301 -13.07 -37.47 42.02
CA ALA A 301 -12.46 -37.35 40.72
C ALA A 301 -13.48 -37.58 39.56
N ALA A 302 -14.49 -38.43 39.78
CA ALA A 302 -15.50 -38.74 38.79
C ALA A 302 -16.44 -37.53 38.53
N VAL A 303 -16.82 -36.83 39.58
CA VAL A 303 -17.63 -35.60 39.50
C VAL A 303 -16.84 -34.49 38.81
N CYS A 304 -15.57 -34.33 39.15
CA CYS A 304 -14.72 -33.35 38.51
C CYS A 304 -14.56 -33.62 37.00
N ALA A 305 -14.33 -34.84 36.60
CA ALA A 305 -14.24 -35.23 35.19
C ALA A 305 -15.56 -34.98 34.45
N ARG A 306 -16.71 -35.33 35.06
CA ARG A 306 -18.05 -35.10 34.51
C ARG A 306 -18.32 -33.61 34.25
N LEU A 307 -17.87 -32.74 35.14
CA LEU A 307 -17.99 -31.26 34.97
C LEU A 307 -17.08 -30.70 33.87
N GLN A 308 -15.92 -31.30 33.67
CA GLN A 308 -14.99 -30.91 32.60
C GLN A 308 -15.44 -31.33 31.21
N GLU A 309 -16.06 -32.52 31.10
CA GLU A 309 -16.53 -33.06 29.81
C GLU A 309 -17.95 -32.58 29.43
N ALA A 310 -18.66 -31.90 30.35
CA ALA A 310 -20.04 -31.47 30.13
C ALA A 310 -20.12 -30.30 29.10
N ASP A 311 -21.12 -30.37 28.25
CA ASP A 311 -21.44 -29.27 27.31
C ASP A 311 -22.15 -28.10 28.02
N LEU A 312 -22.24 -26.95 27.33
CA LEU A 312 -22.88 -25.73 27.86
C LEU A 312 -24.34 -25.94 28.30
N PRO A 313 -25.21 -26.66 27.55
CA PRO A 313 -26.54 -27.00 27.99
C PRO A 313 -26.57 -27.80 29.30
N GLN A 314 -25.73 -28.80 29.45
CA GLN A 314 -25.63 -29.62 30.67
C GLN A 314 -25.16 -28.81 31.87
N LEU A 315 -24.10 -28.01 31.70
CA LEU A 315 -23.62 -27.12 32.76
C LEU A 315 -24.69 -26.12 33.19
N SER A 316 -25.45 -25.61 32.24
CA SER A 316 -26.55 -24.66 32.53
C SER A 316 -27.73 -25.34 33.26
N ALA A 317 -28.03 -26.59 32.92
CA ALA A 317 -29.07 -27.38 33.63
C ALA A 317 -28.63 -27.68 35.07
N TRP A 318 -27.41 -28.16 35.27
CA TRP A 318 -26.86 -28.45 36.59
C TRP A 318 -26.73 -27.21 37.47
N ALA A 319 -26.38 -26.04 36.88
CA ALA A 319 -26.37 -24.78 37.61
C ALA A 319 -27.77 -24.36 38.08
N LYS A 320 -28.83 -24.66 37.33
CA LYS A 320 -30.22 -24.44 37.78
C LYS A 320 -30.62 -25.38 38.90
N ASN A 321 -30.30 -26.69 38.74
CA ASN A 321 -30.60 -27.71 39.77
C ASN A 321 -29.86 -27.42 41.08
N TYR A 322 -28.63 -26.87 41.01
CA TYR A 322 -27.83 -26.53 42.19
C TYR A 322 -28.58 -25.61 43.17
N VAL A 323 -29.45 -24.71 42.71
CA VAL A 323 -30.19 -23.79 43.56
C VAL A 323 -31.11 -24.52 44.55
N GLY A 324 -31.79 -25.59 44.13
CA GLY A 324 -32.74 -26.35 44.93
C GLY A 324 -32.21 -27.66 45.51
N ALA A 325 -31.06 -28.16 45.04
CA ALA A 325 -30.53 -29.48 45.39
C ALA A 325 -30.10 -29.57 46.86
N THR A 326 -30.39 -30.67 47.50
CA THR A 326 -29.95 -31.00 48.87
C THR A 326 -28.79 -32.03 48.87
N SER A 327 -28.53 -32.67 47.73
CA SER A 327 -27.42 -33.61 47.52
C SER A 327 -26.77 -33.42 46.14
N LEU A 328 -25.56 -33.96 45.97
CA LEU A 328 -24.83 -33.91 44.69
C LEU A 328 -25.61 -34.65 43.58
N ASP A 329 -26.27 -35.79 43.92
CA ASP A 329 -27.02 -36.56 42.94
C ASP A 329 -28.21 -35.79 42.36
N GLU A 330 -28.85 -34.94 43.16
CA GLU A 330 -29.94 -34.07 42.70
C GLU A 330 -29.48 -33.02 41.72
N VAL A 331 -28.24 -32.55 41.82
CA VAL A 331 -27.67 -31.57 40.86
C VAL A 331 -27.50 -32.17 39.47
N PHE A 332 -27.06 -33.41 39.40
CA PHE A 332 -26.74 -34.10 38.13
C PHE A 332 -27.93 -34.90 37.54
N HIS A 333 -29.12 -34.76 38.11
CA HIS A 333 -30.32 -35.36 37.53
C HIS A 333 -30.69 -34.65 36.23
N ASP A 334 -30.71 -35.40 35.14
CA ASP A 334 -31.24 -34.93 33.86
C ASP A 334 -32.79 -34.86 33.98
N SER A 335 -33.31 -33.66 33.77
CA SER A 335 -34.76 -33.39 33.80
C SER A 335 -35.37 -33.72 32.45
#